data_5a555f170893098c3486891c5421d38e
#
_entry.id   5a555f170893098c3486891c5421d38e
#
_cell.length_a   1.000
_cell.length_b   1.000
_cell.length_c   1.000
_cell.angle_alpha   90.00
_cell.angle_beta   90.00
_cell.angle_gamma   90.00
#
_symmetry.space_group_name_H-M   'P 1'
#
loop_
_entity.id
_entity.type
_entity.pdbx_description
1 polymer ?
#
loop_
_entity_poly.entity_id
_entity_poly.type
_entity_poly.pdbx_seq_one_letter_code
_entity_poly.pdbx_strand_id
1 'polypeptide(L)'
;VFNSLVEKGLDSRQATKAAFTAIQELLICRIQEAYLDQGVQIDDKHLEVIVRQMTSKVLINYSGDSPCVPGDLIPLEEAEAFCGALKALGLEELTYEPTLIGITKSALQKQGFLSPASFQDTIRVLLRCSLEAQQDPVRGLKEHVILGQSLPSGTGHRASQLFN
;
A
#
# COMPACT_ATOMS: atom_id res chain seq x y z
N VAL A 1 16.31 -1.80 11.30
CA VAL A 1 15.19 -2.27 12.13
C VAL A 1 14.78 -3.68 11.68
N PHE A 2 14.30 -3.90 10.44
CA PHE A 2 13.82 -5.21 9.97
C PHE A 2 14.85 -6.32 10.18
N ASN A 3 16.07 -6.18 9.63
CA ASN A 3 17.13 -7.20 9.75
C ASN A 3 17.46 -7.51 11.20
N SER A 4 17.52 -6.49 12.07
CA SER A 4 17.79 -6.69 13.50
C SER A 4 16.66 -7.42 14.25
N LEU A 5 15.42 -7.35 13.75
CA LEU A 5 14.27 -8.08 14.30
C LEU A 5 14.26 -9.55 13.83
N VAL A 6 14.63 -9.79 12.57
CA VAL A 6 14.79 -11.14 12.02
C VAL A 6 15.94 -11.88 12.73
N GLU A 7 17.09 -11.22 12.96
CA GLU A 7 18.21 -11.77 13.72
C GLU A 7 17.85 -12.15 15.18
N LYS A 8 16.84 -11.47 15.75
CA LYS A 8 16.29 -11.81 17.09
C LYS A 8 15.31 -12.96 17.08
N GLY A 9 15.08 -13.61 15.91
CA GLY A 9 14.24 -14.80 15.78
C GLY A 9 12.74 -14.51 15.69
N LEU A 10 12.32 -13.26 15.35
CA LEU A 10 10.94 -12.99 15.03
C LEU A 10 10.59 -13.57 13.66
N ASP A 11 9.36 -14.06 13.52
CA ASP A 11 8.79 -14.45 12.25
C ASP A 11 8.79 -13.24 11.27
N SER A 12 9.09 -13.50 9.99
CA SER A 12 9.20 -12.46 8.95
C SER A 12 7.98 -11.52 8.91
N ARG A 13 6.77 -12.06 9.14
CA ARG A 13 5.53 -11.27 9.23
C ARG A 13 5.50 -10.32 10.42
N GLN A 14 5.88 -10.82 11.60
CA GLN A 14 5.91 -10.02 12.82
C GLN A 14 7.01 -8.97 12.75
N ALA A 15 8.17 -9.34 12.22
CA ALA A 15 9.30 -8.43 12.00
C ALA A 15 8.92 -7.29 11.02
N THR A 16 8.19 -7.59 9.95
CA THR A 16 7.70 -6.60 8.98
C THR A 16 6.71 -5.62 9.62
N LYS A 17 5.73 -6.09 10.36
CA LYS A 17 4.75 -5.23 11.05
C LYS A 17 5.42 -4.33 12.09
N ALA A 18 6.30 -4.89 12.91
CA ALA A 18 7.05 -4.13 13.89
C ALA A 18 7.98 -3.09 13.24
N ALA A 19 8.62 -3.44 12.11
CA ALA A 19 9.46 -2.51 11.36
C ALA A 19 8.64 -1.35 10.78
N PHE A 20 7.47 -1.62 10.21
CA PHE A 20 6.58 -0.58 9.69
C PHE A 20 6.10 0.35 10.81
N THR A 21 5.65 -0.19 11.95
CA THR A 21 5.21 0.62 13.09
C THR A 21 6.32 1.54 13.57
N ALA A 22 7.54 1.03 13.77
CA ALA A 22 8.67 1.81 14.23
C ALA A 22 9.06 2.94 13.24
N ILE A 23 9.00 2.67 11.92
CA ILE A 23 9.28 3.68 10.89
C ILE A 23 8.14 4.71 10.82
N GLN A 24 6.89 4.31 10.95
CA GLN A 24 5.73 5.20 10.96
C GLN A 24 5.83 6.20 12.12
N GLU A 25 6.08 5.73 13.32
CA GLU A 25 6.25 6.57 14.51
C GLU A 25 7.42 7.56 14.33
N LEU A 26 8.56 7.08 13.85
CA LEU A 26 9.75 7.92 13.60
C LEU A 26 9.43 9.02 12.57
N LEU A 27 8.79 8.68 11.46
CA LEU A 27 8.47 9.64 10.40
C LEU A 27 7.48 10.70 10.88
N ILE A 28 6.42 10.30 11.58
CA ILE A 28 5.43 11.23 12.12
C ILE A 28 6.10 12.21 13.09
N CYS A 29 6.90 11.71 14.03
CA CYS A 29 7.62 12.53 15.00
C CYS A 29 8.54 13.56 14.31
N ARG A 30 9.35 13.11 13.34
CA ARG A 30 10.28 13.99 12.61
C ARG A 30 9.59 15.04 11.74
N ILE A 31 8.48 14.68 11.12
CA ILE A 31 7.70 15.64 10.31
C ILE A 31 7.04 16.68 11.23
N GLN A 32 6.50 16.26 12.37
CA GLN A 32 5.91 17.18 13.35
C GLN A 32 6.94 18.14 13.93
N GLU A 33 8.13 17.65 14.32
CA GLU A 33 9.23 18.49 14.79
C GLU A 33 9.55 19.57 13.74
N ALA A 34 9.67 19.19 12.46
CA ALA A 34 9.97 20.15 11.38
C ALA A 34 8.88 21.20 11.17
N TYR A 35 7.60 20.86 11.36
CA TYR A 35 6.50 21.82 11.29
C TYR A 35 6.43 22.73 12.54
N LEU A 36 6.67 22.16 13.71
CA LEU A 36 6.71 22.93 14.96
C LEU A 36 7.84 23.96 14.97
N ASP A 37 8.99 23.64 14.41
CA ASP A 37 10.11 24.58 14.21
C ASP A 37 9.73 25.78 13.32
N GLN A 38 8.75 25.60 12.43
CA GLN A 38 8.18 26.67 11.60
C GLN A 38 6.99 27.39 12.27
N GLY A 39 6.66 27.04 13.52
CA GLY A 39 5.52 27.58 14.24
C GLY A 39 4.15 27.07 13.77
N VAL A 40 4.12 25.98 12.99
CA VAL A 40 2.89 25.38 12.46
C VAL A 40 2.54 24.14 13.26
N GLN A 41 1.34 24.09 13.83
CA GLN A 41 0.82 22.94 14.55
C GLN A 41 -0.12 22.14 13.64
N ILE A 42 0.20 20.86 13.39
CA ILE A 42 -0.58 19.94 12.55
C ILE A 42 -1.02 18.75 13.40
N ASP A 43 -2.26 18.32 13.23
CA ASP A 43 -2.78 17.12 13.87
C ASP A 43 -2.13 15.85 13.27
N ASP A 44 -1.79 14.89 14.12
CA ASP A 44 -1.11 13.63 13.77
C ASP A 44 -1.86 12.84 12.70
N LYS A 45 -3.19 12.87 12.73
CA LYS A 45 -4.05 12.12 11.80
C LYS A 45 -3.78 12.43 10.33
N HIS A 46 -3.46 13.68 10.01
CA HIS A 46 -3.12 14.08 8.64
C HIS A 46 -1.82 13.43 8.15
N LEU A 47 -0.84 13.30 9.04
CA LEU A 47 0.45 12.67 8.75
C LEU A 47 0.33 11.13 8.74
N GLU A 48 -0.39 10.55 9.68
CA GLU A 48 -0.62 9.11 9.79
C GLU A 48 -1.20 8.52 8.51
N VAL A 49 -2.20 9.17 7.89
CA VAL A 49 -2.83 8.71 6.64
C VAL A 49 -1.80 8.62 5.50
N ILE A 50 -0.93 9.64 5.37
CA ILE A 50 0.10 9.68 4.33
C ILE A 50 1.16 8.62 4.58
N VAL A 51 1.69 8.56 5.80
CA VAL A 51 2.76 7.63 6.19
C VAL A 51 2.28 6.17 6.09
N ARG A 52 1.03 5.88 6.48
CA ARG A 52 0.42 4.56 6.28
C ARG A 52 0.44 4.14 4.81
N GLN A 53 0.13 5.05 3.89
CA GLN A 53 0.13 4.75 2.47
C GLN A 53 1.56 4.52 1.93
N MET A 54 2.57 5.23 2.47
CA MET A 54 3.98 5.05 2.11
C MET A 54 4.56 3.71 2.60
N THR A 55 3.99 3.12 3.65
CA THR A 55 4.41 1.86 4.28
C THR A 55 3.44 0.70 4.01
N SER A 56 2.68 0.78 2.93
CA SER A 56 1.64 -0.23 2.61
C SER A 56 2.14 -1.38 1.75
N LYS A 57 3.34 -1.29 1.17
CA LYS A 57 3.86 -2.27 0.21
C LYS A 57 5.13 -2.94 0.69
N VAL A 58 5.33 -4.16 0.19
CA VAL A 58 6.51 -4.98 0.43
C VAL A 58 7.15 -5.38 -0.89
N LEU A 59 8.46 -5.55 -0.88
CA LEU A 59 9.24 -6.03 -2.00
C LEU A 59 9.40 -7.55 -1.90
N ILE A 60 9.10 -8.27 -2.96
CA ILE A 60 9.28 -9.72 -3.01
C ILE A 60 10.75 -10.03 -3.31
N ASN A 61 11.40 -10.78 -2.43
CA ASN A 61 12.76 -11.28 -2.63
C ASN A 61 12.75 -12.65 -3.30
N TYR A 62 11.89 -13.54 -2.82
CA TYR A 62 11.74 -14.89 -3.35
C TYR A 62 10.26 -15.23 -3.49
N SER A 63 9.88 -15.73 -4.66
CA SER A 63 8.47 -15.99 -4.98
C SER A 63 7.92 -17.31 -4.42
N GLY A 64 8.78 -18.29 -4.09
CA GLY A 64 8.32 -19.64 -3.79
C GLY A 64 7.43 -20.19 -4.90
N ASP A 65 6.35 -20.86 -4.53
CA ASP A 65 5.32 -21.37 -5.44
C ASP A 65 4.19 -20.36 -5.74
N SER A 66 4.42 -19.06 -5.45
CA SER A 66 3.43 -18.00 -5.73
C SER A 66 3.50 -17.53 -7.19
N PRO A 67 2.41 -16.95 -7.73
CA PRO A 67 2.42 -16.38 -9.09
C PRO A 67 3.16 -15.03 -9.17
N CYS A 68 3.77 -14.58 -8.08
CA CYS A 68 4.46 -13.30 -7.98
C CYS A 68 5.87 -13.39 -8.59
N VAL A 69 6.39 -12.25 -9.03
CA VAL A 69 7.75 -12.16 -9.58
C VAL A 69 8.69 -11.52 -8.55
N PRO A 70 9.91 -12.06 -8.35
CA PRO A 70 10.91 -11.43 -7.50
C PRO A 70 11.21 -10.00 -7.98
N GLY A 71 11.24 -9.03 -7.06
CA GLY A 71 11.41 -7.60 -7.35
C GLY A 71 10.10 -6.82 -7.49
N ASP A 72 8.94 -7.47 -7.49
CA ASP A 72 7.65 -6.79 -7.51
C ASP A 72 7.29 -6.17 -6.17
N LEU A 73 6.56 -5.04 -6.24
CA LEU A 73 6.02 -4.33 -5.08
C LEU A 73 4.52 -4.65 -4.96
N ILE A 74 4.16 -5.47 -4.01
CA ILE A 74 2.77 -5.83 -3.73
C ILE A 74 2.29 -5.25 -2.39
N PRO A 75 0.97 -5.06 -2.20
CA PRO A 75 0.41 -4.71 -0.89
C PRO A 75 0.74 -5.79 0.16
N LEU A 76 1.00 -5.36 1.40
CA LEU A 76 1.29 -6.28 2.51
C LEU A 76 0.15 -7.29 2.72
N GLU A 77 -1.10 -6.84 2.59
CA GLU A 77 -2.29 -7.69 2.76
C GLU A 77 -2.34 -8.83 1.74
N GLU A 78 -1.98 -8.55 0.48
CA GLU A 78 -1.90 -9.57 -0.58
C GLU A 78 -0.74 -10.55 -0.32
N ALA A 79 0.42 -10.06 0.10
CA ALA A 79 1.55 -10.91 0.47
C ALA A 79 1.19 -11.85 1.63
N GLU A 80 0.52 -11.36 2.66
CA GLU A 80 0.06 -12.17 3.78
C GLU A 80 -1.00 -13.20 3.35
N ALA A 81 -1.89 -12.85 2.43
CA ALA A 81 -2.90 -13.76 1.89
C ALA A 81 -2.24 -14.90 1.09
N PHE A 82 -1.26 -14.57 0.22
CA PHE A 82 -0.50 -15.58 -0.53
C PHE A 82 0.27 -16.52 0.40
N CYS A 83 1.01 -15.97 1.39
CA CYS A 83 1.69 -16.81 2.38
C CYS A 83 0.72 -17.71 3.15
N GLY A 84 -0.45 -17.21 3.54
CA GLY A 84 -1.47 -18.01 4.22
C GLY A 84 -2.00 -19.16 3.36
N ALA A 85 -2.28 -18.89 2.09
CA ALA A 85 -2.76 -19.88 1.13
C ALA A 85 -1.69 -20.95 0.84
N LEU A 86 -0.44 -20.57 0.57
CA LEU A 86 0.66 -21.47 0.31
C LEU A 86 0.94 -22.38 1.51
N LYS A 87 0.95 -21.81 2.71
CA LYS A 87 1.12 -22.59 3.96
C LYS A 87 0.01 -23.61 4.17
N ALA A 88 -1.23 -23.27 3.87
CA ALA A 88 -2.37 -24.18 3.97
C ALA A 88 -2.26 -25.37 2.97
N LEU A 89 -1.63 -25.15 1.82
CA LEU A 89 -1.38 -26.15 0.78
C LEU A 89 -0.07 -26.94 0.98
N GLY A 90 0.76 -26.56 1.96
CA GLY A 90 2.06 -27.18 2.20
C GLY A 90 3.10 -26.88 1.12
N LEU A 91 2.94 -25.76 0.41
CA LEU A 91 3.84 -25.26 -0.64
C LEU A 91 4.88 -24.29 -0.05
N GLU A 92 5.93 -23.97 -0.84
CA GLU A 92 6.96 -23.01 -0.43
C GLU A 92 6.39 -21.59 -0.30
N GLU A 93 6.58 -21.00 0.88
CA GLU A 93 6.13 -19.62 1.16
C GLU A 93 7.01 -18.61 0.41
N LEU A 94 6.40 -17.48 0.01
CA LEU A 94 7.15 -16.35 -0.53
C LEU A 94 7.88 -15.60 0.60
N THR A 95 9.05 -15.03 0.30
CA THR A 95 9.77 -14.16 1.21
C THR A 95 9.73 -12.71 0.71
N TYR A 96 9.49 -11.77 1.62
CA TYR A 96 9.37 -10.36 1.31
C TYR A 96 10.03 -9.48 2.36
N GLU A 97 10.38 -8.27 1.96
CA GLU A 97 10.95 -7.23 2.81
C GLU A 97 10.08 -5.98 2.85
N PRO A 98 9.97 -5.32 4.00
CA PRO A 98 9.25 -4.06 4.11
C PRO A 98 9.97 -2.95 3.32
N THR A 99 9.23 -2.23 2.49
CA THR A 99 9.76 -1.16 1.66
C THR A 99 9.05 0.15 1.92
N LEU A 100 9.82 1.22 2.13
CA LEU A 100 9.30 2.57 2.23
C LEU A 100 9.22 3.20 0.85
N ILE A 101 8.02 3.62 0.46
CA ILE A 101 7.75 4.22 -0.86
C ILE A 101 7.53 5.73 -0.70
N GLY A 102 8.15 6.53 -1.57
CA GLY A 102 7.94 7.98 -1.59
C GLY A 102 6.48 8.34 -1.93
N ILE A 103 6.03 9.52 -1.50
CA ILE A 103 4.65 10.00 -1.63
C ILE A 103 4.14 9.92 -3.07
N THR A 104 4.91 10.46 -4.02
CA THR A 104 4.54 10.48 -5.45
C THR A 104 4.40 9.07 -6.01
N LYS A 105 5.37 8.19 -5.72
CA LYS A 105 5.35 6.80 -6.19
C LYS A 105 4.20 6.02 -5.59
N SER A 106 3.89 6.25 -4.31
CA SER A 106 2.75 5.65 -3.62
C SER A 106 1.41 6.07 -4.24
N ALA A 107 1.27 7.34 -4.63
CA ALA A 107 0.07 7.84 -5.29
C ALA A 107 -0.14 7.27 -6.70
N LEU A 108 0.96 7.04 -7.45
CA LEU A 108 0.92 6.50 -8.82
C LEU A 108 0.79 4.98 -8.89
N GLN A 109 1.15 4.26 -7.84
CA GLN A 109 1.13 2.79 -7.78
C GLN A 109 -0.10 2.24 -7.05
N LYS A 110 -1.24 2.89 -7.16
CA LYS A 110 -2.53 2.34 -6.69
C LYS A 110 -3.09 1.31 -7.66
N GLN A 111 -3.96 0.44 -7.14
CA GLN A 111 -4.80 -0.41 -7.99
C GLN A 111 -5.76 0.49 -8.79
N GLY A 112 -5.89 0.22 -10.09
CA GLY A 112 -6.66 1.05 -11.00
C GLY A 112 -5.84 2.18 -11.64
N PHE A 113 -6.39 2.78 -12.69
CA PHE A 113 -5.70 3.82 -13.47
C PHE A 113 -6.32 5.21 -13.36
N LEU A 114 -7.59 5.33 -12.93
CA LEU A 114 -8.29 6.61 -12.83
C LEU A 114 -7.63 7.55 -11.81
N SER A 115 -7.31 7.02 -10.62
CA SER A 115 -6.70 7.82 -9.56
C SER A 115 -5.29 8.29 -9.91
N PRO A 116 -4.36 7.44 -10.38
CA PRO A 116 -3.06 7.86 -10.88
C PRO A 116 -3.14 8.85 -12.06
N ALA A 117 -4.00 8.58 -13.04
CA ALA A 117 -4.16 9.44 -14.23
C ALA A 117 -4.64 10.86 -13.88
N SER A 118 -5.46 11.00 -12.85
CA SER A 118 -5.94 12.30 -12.39
C SER A 118 -4.98 13.04 -11.45
N PHE A 119 -3.88 12.41 -11.05
CA PHE A 119 -2.87 13.04 -10.18
C PHE A 119 -1.78 13.74 -11.00
N GLN A 120 -1.04 13.03 -11.84
CA GLN A 120 -0.03 13.56 -12.75
C GLN A 120 0.29 12.56 -13.86
N ASP A 121 0.98 13.02 -14.91
CA ASP A 121 1.42 12.19 -16.04
C ASP A 121 0.29 11.43 -16.74
N THR A 122 -0.87 12.07 -16.91
CA THR A 122 -2.11 11.47 -17.43
C THR A 122 -1.88 10.64 -18.69
N ILE A 123 -1.18 11.18 -19.68
CA ILE A 123 -0.92 10.50 -20.97
C ILE A 123 -0.10 9.23 -20.75
N ARG A 124 0.94 9.31 -19.93
CA ARG A 124 1.83 8.17 -19.65
C ARG A 124 1.10 7.05 -18.92
N VAL A 125 0.27 7.41 -17.95
CA VAL A 125 -0.55 6.45 -17.18
C VAL A 125 -1.55 5.77 -18.11
N LEU A 126 -2.31 6.52 -18.90
CA LEU A 126 -3.31 5.97 -19.82
C LEU A 126 -2.68 5.09 -20.92
N LEU A 127 -1.53 5.49 -21.47
CA LEU A 127 -0.79 4.67 -22.43
C LEU A 127 -0.38 3.32 -21.83
N ARG A 128 0.22 3.33 -20.63
CA ARG A 128 0.62 2.10 -19.94
C ARG A 128 -0.59 1.21 -19.72
N CYS A 129 -1.66 1.73 -19.13
CA CYS A 129 -2.84 0.94 -18.81
C CYS A 129 -3.54 0.38 -20.05
N SER A 130 -3.51 1.12 -21.16
CA SER A 130 -4.02 0.62 -22.45
C SER A 130 -3.18 -0.52 -23.02
N LEU A 131 -1.84 -0.43 -22.90
CA LEU A 131 -0.92 -1.49 -23.36
C LEU A 131 -1.01 -2.74 -22.51
N GLU A 132 -1.19 -2.58 -21.20
CA GLU A 132 -1.31 -3.68 -20.23
C GLU A 132 -2.75 -4.22 -20.12
N ALA A 133 -3.71 -3.62 -20.83
CA ALA A 133 -5.14 -3.93 -20.75
C ALA A 133 -5.68 -3.95 -19.31
N GLN A 134 -5.20 -3.01 -18.48
CA GLN A 134 -5.59 -2.92 -17.07
C GLN A 134 -7.05 -2.52 -16.92
N GLN A 135 -7.71 -3.13 -15.94
CA GLN A 135 -9.07 -2.77 -15.52
C GLN A 135 -9.02 -1.98 -14.21
N ASP A 136 -9.86 -0.95 -14.10
CA ASP A 136 -10.03 -0.22 -12.84
C ASP A 136 -11.18 -0.83 -12.04
N PRO A 137 -10.94 -1.35 -10.83
CA PRO A 137 -12.00 -1.95 -10.01
C PRO A 137 -12.95 -0.92 -9.38
N VAL A 138 -12.72 0.38 -9.58
CA VAL A 138 -13.53 1.50 -9.06
C VAL A 138 -13.84 1.35 -7.56
N ARG A 139 -12.81 1.14 -6.74
CA ARG A 139 -12.98 0.95 -5.29
C ARG A 139 -12.67 2.20 -4.45
N GLY A 140 -11.94 3.15 -5.02
CA GLY A 140 -11.51 4.36 -4.31
C GLY A 140 -12.58 5.45 -4.31
N LEU A 141 -12.43 6.40 -3.39
CA LEU A 141 -13.33 7.57 -3.30
C LEU A 141 -13.21 8.46 -4.54
N LYS A 142 -12.00 8.65 -5.06
CA LYS A 142 -11.72 9.53 -6.18
C LYS A 142 -12.35 9.02 -7.47
N GLU A 143 -12.30 7.73 -7.72
CA GLU A 143 -12.91 7.07 -8.87
C GLU A 143 -14.43 7.26 -8.86
N HIS A 144 -15.07 7.06 -7.71
CA HIS A 144 -16.51 7.28 -7.55
C HIS A 144 -16.91 8.75 -7.79
N VAL A 145 -16.11 9.70 -7.28
CA VAL A 145 -16.35 11.13 -7.49
C VAL A 145 -16.22 11.49 -8.96
N ILE A 146 -15.21 10.97 -9.67
CA ILE A 146 -15.01 11.23 -11.11
C ILE A 146 -16.19 10.69 -11.93
N LEU A 147 -16.69 9.50 -11.59
CA LEU A 147 -17.79 8.84 -12.30
C LEU A 147 -19.18 9.33 -11.84
N GLY A 148 -19.27 10.20 -10.83
CA GLY A 148 -20.53 10.68 -10.29
C GLY A 148 -21.34 9.61 -9.55
N GLN A 149 -20.69 8.57 -9.04
CA GLN A 149 -21.32 7.49 -8.29
C GLN A 149 -21.36 7.79 -6.78
N SER A 150 -22.23 7.07 -6.05
CA SER A 150 -22.29 7.16 -4.59
C SER A 150 -20.98 6.65 -3.97
N LEU A 151 -20.50 7.36 -2.95
CA LEU A 151 -19.24 6.97 -2.27
C LEU A 151 -19.42 5.67 -1.49
N PRO A 152 -18.47 4.72 -1.57
CA PRO A 152 -18.50 3.46 -0.82
C PRO A 152 -18.08 3.67 0.65
N SER A 153 -18.70 4.62 1.35
CA SER A 153 -18.41 4.96 2.73
C SER A 153 -19.68 5.30 3.51
N GLY A 154 -19.68 5.11 4.83
CA GLY A 154 -20.84 5.33 5.67
C GLY A 154 -22.03 4.47 5.24
N THR A 155 -23.21 5.06 5.04
CA THR A 155 -24.41 4.37 4.58
C THR A 155 -24.30 3.85 3.14
N GLY A 156 -23.51 4.51 2.29
CA GLY A 156 -23.22 4.10 0.91
C GLY A 156 -22.36 2.83 0.82
N HIS A 157 -21.57 2.50 1.84
CA HIS A 157 -20.78 1.28 1.87
C HIS A 157 -21.61 0.01 1.80
N ARG A 158 -22.77 -0.02 2.50
CA ARG A 158 -23.72 -1.16 2.45
C ARG A 158 -24.36 -1.32 1.08
N ALA A 159 -24.69 -0.22 0.42
CA ALA A 159 -25.26 -0.25 -0.93
C ALA A 159 -24.24 -0.79 -1.95
N SER A 160 -22.97 -0.37 -1.87
CA SER A 160 -21.89 -0.85 -2.75
C SER A 160 -21.63 -2.36 -2.63
N GLN A 161 -21.80 -2.94 -1.42
CA GLN A 161 -21.64 -4.39 -1.22
C GLN A 161 -22.77 -5.24 -1.81
N LEU A 162 -23.95 -4.65 -2.04
CA LEU A 162 -25.11 -5.36 -2.61
C LEU A 162 -25.06 -5.44 -4.15
N PHE A 163 -24.20 -4.65 -4.80
CA PHE A 163 -24.10 -4.56 -6.26
C PHE A 163 -22.78 -5.19 -6.82
N ASN A 164 -21.92 -5.74 -5.96
CA ASN A 164 -20.74 -6.55 -6.29
C ASN A 164 -20.95 -8.01 -5.88
#